data_c765b8b106f38a953b8c256480d2f8fb
#
_entry.id   c765b8b106f38a953b8c256480d2f8fb
#
_cell.length_a   1.000
_cell.length_b   1.000
_cell.length_c   1.000
_cell.angle_alpha   90.00
_cell.angle_beta   90.00
_cell.angle_gamma   90.00
#
_symmetry.space_group_name_H-M   'P 1'
#
loop_
_entity.id
_entity.type
_entity.pdbx_description
1 polymer ?
#
loop_
_entity_poly.entity_id
_entity_poly.type
_entity_poly.pdbx_seq_one_letter_code
_entity_poly.pdbx_strand_id
1 'polypeptide(L)'
;SWTMVGLVPVSIVNANLDELWFRTAQIVAGIAAGLAVLAILLIVLRSHVTLRRKDTEIRYRDELFQKLSLNVDDVFLMLDAKTSQTDYVSPNIERLLGIPWREVRQDVHALDKLGAPEQGKNFLDGLLSGQQREWDDEYAHLETGERRWFHIVAMGSDVEGRTKHILVMSDRTADKQVNQALSDAVAAAETANRAKSTFLSNMSHDIRTPMNAIIGFTTLAVSHLDDKDRMKEYLTKILASGNHLLSLINDILDMSRIESGKIQLDETEVNLSDVLHDIKTI
;
A
#
# COMPACT_ATOMS: atom_id res chain seq x y z
N SER A 1 90.50 73.43 -25.81
CA SER A 1 89.76 72.16 -25.77
C SER A 1 88.86 72.02 -26.99
N TRP A 2 89.21 71.11 -27.83
CA TRP A 2 88.38 70.76 -29.05
C TRP A 2 87.41 69.68 -28.66
N THR A 3 86.08 69.95 -28.71
CA THR A 3 85.09 68.95 -28.54
C THR A 3 84.73 68.41 -29.94
N MET A 4 85.13 67.18 -30.17
CA MET A 4 84.74 66.46 -31.42
C MET A 4 83.31 66.02 -31.31
N VAL A 5 82.45 66.71 -31.98
CA VAL A 5 81.02 66.25 -32.14
C VAL A 5 80.97 65.29 -33.27
N GLY A 6 80.86 63.99 -32.93
CA GLY A 6 80.62 62.93 -33.91
C GLY A 6 79.20 62.96 -34.40
N LEU A 7 78.98 63.32 -35.65
CA LEU A 7 77.69 63.21 -36.34
C LEU A 7 77.50 61.74 -36.71
N VAL A 8 76.55 61.11 -36.03
CA VAL A 8 76.08 59.75 -36.36
C VAL A 8 75.00 59.92 -37.48
N PRO A 9 75.18 59.24 -38.62
CA PRO A 9 74.15 59.30 -39.68
C PRO A 9 72.77 58.84 -39.17
N VAL A 10 71.74 59.63 -39.51
CA VAL A 10 70.35 59.38 -39.10
C VAL A 10 69.90 57.97 -39.57
N SER A 11 70.45 57.44 -40.64
CA SER A 11 70.17 56.10 -41.16
C SER A 11 70.62 54.94 -40.24
N ILE A 12 71.76 55.17 -39.44
CA ILE A 12 72.25 54.19 -38.46
C ILE A 12 71.42 54.23 -37.20
N VAL A 13 70.97 55.42 -36.81
CA VAL A 13 70.05 55.56 -35.65
C VAL A 13 68.71 54.95 -35.92
N ASN A 14 68.13 55.19 -37.13
CA ASN A 14 66.88 54.60 -37.52
C ASN A 14 66.95 53.07 -37.64
N ALA A 15 68.01 52.51 -38.24
CA ALA A 15 68.20 51.08 -38.37
C ALA A 15 68.28 50.37 -36.97
N ASN A 16 68.93 51.00 -35.99
CA ASN A 16 69.02 50.50 -34.62
C ASN A 16 67.67 50.60 -33.90
N LEU A 17 66.91 51.66 -34.14
CA LEU A 17 65.55 51.82 -33.62
C LEU A 17 64.57 50.78 -34.19
N ASP A 18 64.64 50.52 -35.50
CA ASP A 18 63.78 49.51 -36.15
C ASP A 18 64.11 48.09 -35.65
N GLU A 19 65.38 47.76 -35.41
CA GLU A 19 65.76 46.48 -34.81
C GLU A 19 65.27 46.34 -33.38
N LEU A 20 65.37 47.41 -32.57
CA LEU A 20 64.80 47.43 -31.20
C LEU A 20 63.28 47.27 -31.21
N TRP A 21 62.58 47.95 -32.07
CA TRP A 21 61.14 47.81 -32.21
C TRP A 21 60.76 46.40 -32.64
N PHE A 22 61.45 45.78 -33.56
CA PHE A 22 61.19 44.41 -34.01
C PHE A 22 61.40 43.39 -32.90
N ARG A 23 62.49 43.49 -32.12
CA ARG A 23 62.77 42.63 -30.95
C ARG A 23 61.74 42.79 -29.84
N THR A 24 61.34 44.03 -29.53
CA THR A 24 60.30 44.28 -28.51
C THR A 24 58.96 43.76 -28.98
N ALA A 25 58.56 43.91 -30.25
CA ALA A 25 57.34 43.34 -30.82
C ALA A 25 57.31 41.81 -30.72
N GLN A 26 58.45 41.13 -31.01
CA GLN A 26 58.55 39.66 -30.88
C GLN A 26 58.38 39.20 -29.41
N ILE A 27 58.97 39.93 -28.45
CA ILE A 27 58.83 39.58 -27.02
C ILE A 27 57.37 39.77 -26.59
N VAL A 28 56.73 40.88 -26.94
CA VAL A 28 55.33 41.13 -26.62
C VAL A 28 54.40 40.09 -27.26
N ALA A 29 54.63 39.73 -28.50
CA ALA A 29 53.86 38.67 -29.18
C ALA A 29 54.06 37.31 -28.52
N GLY A 30 55.26 36.96 -28.08
CA GLY A 30 55.57 35.74 -27.33
C GLY A 30 54.85 35.68 -25.98
N ILE A 31 54.87 36.81 -25.23
CA ILE A 31 54.14 36.90 -23.96
C ILE A 31 52.63 36.79 -24.18
N ALA A 32 52.08 37.47 -25.18
CA ALA A 32 50.68 37.42 -25.52
C ALA A 32 50.25 35.98 -25.90
N ALA A 33 51.02 35.27 -26.71
CA ALA A 33 50.81 33.88 -27.07
C ALA A 33 50.85 32.96 -25.84
N GLY A 34 51.81 33.14 -24.94
CA GLY A 34 51.93 32.39 -23.70
C GLY A 34 50.72 32.60 -22.75
N LEU A 35 50.26 33.82 -22.63
CA LEU A 35 49.02 34.15 -21.88
C LEU A 35 47.78 33.55 -22.49
N ALA A 36 47.65 33.53 -23.81
CA ALA A 36 46.56 32.91 -24.53
C ALA A 36 46.51 31.39 -24.29
N VAL A 37 47.66 30.71 -24.38
CA VAL A 37 47.78 29.27 -24.08
C VAL A 37 47.42 28.98 -22.62
N LEU A 38 47.89 29.77 -21.68
CA LEU A 38 47.53 29.63 -20.27
C LEU A 38 46.06 29.82 -20.02
N ALA A 39 45.43 30.82 -20.66
CA ALA A 39 43.97 31.04 -20.57
C ALA A 39 43.16 29.87 -21.11
N ILE A 40 43.55 29.33 -22.28
CA ILE A 40 42.92 28.13 -22.86
C ILE A 40 43.06 26.92 -21.92
N LEU A 41 44.28 26.71 -21.35
CA LEU A 41 44.53 25.63 -20.39
C LEU A 41 43.62 25.74 -19.15
N LEU A 42 43.48 26.95 -18.59
CA LEU A 42 42.61 27.21 -17.43
C LEU A 42 41.13 26.97 -17.76
N ILE A 43 40.68 27.37 -18.96
CA ILE A 43 39.31 27.12 -19.41
C ILE A 43 39.05 25.62 -19.54
N VAL A 44 39.95 24.86 -20.15
CA VAL A 44 39.86 23.41 -20.31
C VAL A 44 39.84 22.71 -18.93
N LEU A 45 40.77 23.06 -18.04
CA LEU A 45 40.81 22.51 -16.69
C LEU A 45 39.51 22.80 -15.92
N ARG A 46 39.02 24.04 -15.98
CA ARG A 46 37.76 24.42 -15.32
C ARG A 46 36.56 23.67 -15.89
N SER A 47 36.50 23.49 -17.22
CA SER A 47 35.46 22.71 -17.90
C SER A 47 35.49 21.24 -17.46
N HIS A 48 36.66 20.60 -17.41
CA HIS A 48 36.83 19.23 -16.95
C HIS A 48 36.41 19.03 -15.49
N VAL A 49 36.78 19.95 -14.60
CA VAL A 49 36.37 19.88 -13.17
C VAL A 49 34.85 20.03 -13.05
N THR A 50 34.24 20.95 -13.79
CA THR A 50 32.80 21.20 -13.76
C THR A 50 32.03 19.99 -14.29
N LEU A 51 32.45 19.38 -15.40
CA LEU A 51 31.85 18.17 -15.96
C LEU A 51 31.94 17.01 -14.96
N ARG A 52 33.11 16.75 -14.38
CA ARG A 52 33.26 15.68 -13.36
C ARG A 52 32.35 15.87 -12.15
N ARG A 53 32.18 17.11 -11.66
CA ARG A 53 31.27 17.38 -10.55
C ARG A 53 29.81 17.08 -10.90
N LYS A 54 29.37 17.47 -12.10
CA LYS A 54 28.02 17.18 -12.59
C LYS A 54 27.79 15.68 -12.73
N ASP A 55 28.73 14.96 -13.31
CA ASP A 55 28.63 13.50 -13.46
C ASP A 55 28.54 12.78 -12.09
N THR A 56 29.32 13.25 -11.11
CA THR A 56 29.28 12.66 -9.77
C THR A 56 27.95 12.96 -9.05
N GLU A 57 27.40 14.16 -9.22
CA GLU A 57 26.12 14.54 -8.65
C GLU A 57 24.96 13.77 -9.27
N ILE A 58 24.97 13.58 -10.60
CA ILE A 58 24.00 12.77 -11.32
C ILE A 58 24.06 11.32 -10.84
N ARG A 59 25.27 10.73 -10.79
CA ARG A 59 25.44 9.34 -10.30
C ARG A 59 24.96 9.16 -8.87
N TYR A 60 25.29 10.09 -7.98
CA TYR A 60 24.85 10.05 -6.59
C TYR A 60 23.32 10.10 -6.49
N ARG A 61 22.68 10.98 -7.25
CA ARG A 61 21.22 11.11 -7.28
C ARG A 61 20.54 9.85 -7.82
N ASP A 62 21.10 9.27 -8.90
CA ASP A 62 20.60 8.02 -9.48
C ASP A 62 20.76 6.84 -8.51
N GLU A 63 21.89 6.73 -7.84
CA GLU A 63 22.13 5.67 -6.86
C GLU A 63 21.21 5.82 -5.64
N LEU A 64 21.00 7.05 -5.16
CA LEU A 64 20.06 7.33 -4.07
C LEU A 64 18.63 6.97 -4.47
N PHE A 65 18.21 7.36 -5.67
CA PHE A 65 16.88 7.05 -6.17
C PHE A 65 16.66 5.54 -6.35
N GLN A 66 17.66 4.81 -6.85
CA GLN A 66 17.61 3.35 -6.93
C GLN A 66 17.50 2.70 -5.55
N LYS A 67 18.28 3.14 -4.57
CA LYS A 67 18.20 2.61 -3.20
C LYS A 67 16.86 2.90 -2.52
N LEU A 68 16.30 4.08 -2.75
CA LEU A 68 14.96 4.42 -2.26
C LEU A 68 13.89 3.54 -2.92
N SER A 69 13.95 3.37 -4.23
CA SER A 69 12.99 2.56 -4.99
C SER A 69 13.00 1.08 -4.58
N LEU A 70 14.13 0.53 -4.15
CA LEU A 70 14.21 -0.86 -3.67
C LEU A 70 13.44 -1.11 -2.36
N ASN A 71 13.29 -0.07 -1.52
CA ASN A 71 12.65 -0.17 -0.21
C ASN A 71 11.18 0.29 -0.19
N VAL A 72 10.67 0.71 -1.34
CA VAL A 72 9.27 1.14 -1.50
C VAL A 72 8.50 0.03 -2.22
N ASP A 73 7.24 -0.16 -1.88
CA ASP A 73 6.35 -1.11 -2.54
C ASP A 73 5.63 -0.49 -3.76
N ASP A 74 6.25 0.56 -4.33
CA ASP A 74 5.79 1.20 -5.55
C ASP A 74 6.75 0.90 -6.71
N VAL A 75 6.23 0.52 -7.86
CA VAL A 75 6.96 0.39 -9.11
C VAL A 75 6.82 1.67 -9.92
N PHE A 76 7.94 2.24 -10.32
CA PHE A 76 7.99 3.43 -11.18
C PHE A 76 8.51 3.06 -12.57
N LEU A 77 7.79 3.51 -13.59
CA LEU A 77 8.19 3.38 -14.98
C LEU A 77 8.07 4.73 -15.68
N MET A 78 9.07 5.10 -16.48
CA MET A 78 9.06 6.31 -17.27
C MET A 78 9.45 5.98 -18.72
N LEU A 79 8.62 6.43 -19.67
CA LEU A 79 8.82 6.27 -21.10
C LEU A 79 8.93 7.61 -21.81
N ASP A 80 9.71 7.67 -22.87
CA ASP A 80 9.66 8.77 -23.80
C ASP A 80 8.39 8.68 -24.67
N ALA A 81 7.57 9.72 -24.67
CA ALA A 81 6.28 9.71 -25.37
C ALA A 81 6.39 9.60 -26.89
N LYS A 82 7.54 9.96 -27.49
CA LYS A 82 7.75 9.92 -28.95
C LYS A 82 8.34 8.61 -29.43
N THR A 83 9.26 8.05 -28.65
CA THR A 83 10.02 6.86 -29.05
C THR A 83 9.52 5.59 -28.38
N SER A 84 8.65 5.71 -27.34
CA SER A 84 8.23 4.62 -26.46
C SER A 84 9.41 3.90 -25.77
N GLN A 85 10.59 4.51 -25.78
CA GLN A 85 11.77 3.97 -25.13
C GLN A 85 11.66 4.14 -23.62
N THR A 86 12.05 3.10 -22.88
CA THR A 86 12.08 3.14 -21.42
C THR A 86 13.28 3.96 -20.92
N ASP A 87 13.00 5.12 -20.33
CA ASP A 87 14.03 5.95 -19.70
C ASP A 87 14.40 5.42 -18.32
N TYR A 88 13.40 4.99 -17.56
CA TYR A 88 13.56 4.46 -16.22
C TYR A 88 12.55 3.37 -15.90
N VAL A 89 13.00 2.36 -15.19
CA VAL A 89 12.18 1.36 -14.51
C VAL A 89 12.80 1.05 -13.16
N SER A 90 11.98 1.04 -12.11
CA SER A 90 12.47 0.74 -10.76
C SER A 90 12.80 -0.74 -10.59
N PRO A 91 13.96 -1.08 -10.01
CA PRO A 91 14.40 -2.48 -9.90
C PRO A 91 13.50 -3.39 -9.07
N ASN A 92 12.69 -2.83 -8.18
CA ASN A 92 11.74 -3.57 -7.33
C ASN A 92 10.58 -4.23 -8.12
N ILE A 93 10.43 -3.93 -9.41
CA ILE A 93 9.50 -4.64 -10.30
C ILE A 93 9.78 -6.15 -10.32
N GLU A 94 11.06 -6.55 -10.23
CA GLU A 94 11.48 -7.94 -10.17
C GLU A 94 10.98 -8.62 -8.88
N ARG A 95 11.07 -7.94 -7.74
CA ARG A 95 10.56 -8.41 -6.45
C ARG A 95 9.03 -8.46 -6.39
N LEU A 96 8.35 -7.49 -7.00
CA LEU A 96 6.89 -7.33 -6.86
C LEU A 96 6.10 -8.10 -7.92
N LEU A 97 6.65 -8.22 -9.13
CA LEU A 97 5.96 -8.82 -10.29
C LEU A 97 6.72 -10.01 -10.92
N GLY A 98 7.97 -10.27 -10.52
CA GLY A 98 8.78 -11.35 -11.08
C GLY A 98 9.28 -11.08 -12.50
N ILE A 99 9.34 -9.83 -12.93
CA ILE A 99 9.88 -9.45 -14.24
C ILE A 99 11.25 -8.83 -14.05
N PRO A 100 12.32 -9.33 -14.71
CA PRO A 100 13.62 -8.70 -14.66
C PRO A 100 13.55 -7.24 -15.15
N TRP A 101 13.92 -6.28 -14.32
CA TRP A 101 13.85 -4.86 -14.66
C TRP A 101 14.65 -4.49 -15.91
N ARG A 102 15.73 -5.26 -16.18
CA ARG A 102 16.57 -5.07 -17.40
C ARG A 102 15.81 -5.40 -18.68
N GLU A 103 14.92 -6.37 -18.63
CA GLU A 103 14.06 -6.76 -19.74
C GLU A 103 13.07 -5.64 -20.06
N VAL A 104 12.38 -5.12 -19.05
CA VAL A 104 11.46 -3.98 -19.21
C VAL A 104 12.16 -2.72 -19.67
N ARG A 105 13.41 -2.52 -19.25
CA ARG A 105 14.23 -1.38 -19.74
C ARG A 105 14.60 -1.49 -21.20
N GLN A 106 14.80 -2.69 -21.72
CA GLN A 106 15.10 -2.92 -23.14
C GLN A 106 13.84 -2.86 -24.00
N ASP A 107 12.75 -3.45 -23.51
CA ASP A 107 11.47 -3.49 -24.18
C ASP A 107 10.32 -3.42 -23.17
N VAL A 108 9.54 -2.36 -23.23
CA VAL A 108 8.36 -2.17 -22.37
C VAL A 108 7.31 -3.25 -22.55
N HIS A 109 7.26 -3.90 -23.73
CA HIS A 109 6.36 -5.03 -24.01
C HIS A 109 6.66 -6.28 -23.18
N ALA A 110 7.78 -6.33 -22.47
CA ALA A 110 7.99 -7.36 -21.44
C ALA A 110 6.89 -7.37 -20.38
N LEU A 111 6.20 -6.24 -20.17
CA LEU A 111 5.06 -6.14 -19.26
C LEU A 111 3.81 -6.90 -19.74
N ASP A 112 3.70 -7.21 -21.04
CA ASP A 112 2.59 -8.01 -21.59
C ASP A 112 2.58 -9.44 -21.01
N LYS A 113 3.70 -9.90 -20.45
CA LYS A 113 3.80 -11.18 -19.72
C LYS A 113 2.93 -11.24 -18.48
N LEU A 114 2.58 -10.10 -17.88
CA LEU A 114 1.66 -10.05 -16.74
C LEU A 114 0.23 -10.47 -17.09
N GLY A 115 -0.05 -10.63 -18.38
CA GLY A 115 -1.36 -10.97 -18.89
C GLY A 115 -2.31 -9.77 -18.96
N ALA A 116 -3.42 -9.94 -19.67
CA ALA A 116 -4.48 -8.94 -19.64
C ALA A 116 -5.14 -8.96 -18.25
N PRO A 117 -5.29 -7.78 -17.62
CA PRO A 117 -6.08 -7.68 -16.39
C PRO A 117 -7.49 -8.23 -16.62
N GLU A 118 -8.12 -8.81 -15.61
CA GLU A 118 -9.48 -9.37 -15.68
C GLU A 118 -10.51 -8.41 -16.31
N GLN A 119 -10.22 -7.11 -16.31
CA GLN A 119 -11.06 -6.06 -16.91
C GLN A 119 -10.73 -5.72 -18.37
N GLY A 120 -9.84 -6.47 -19.04
CA GLY A 120 -9.61 -6.38 -20.50
C GLY A 120 -8.94 -5.09 -20.99
N LYS A 121 -8.36 -4.28 -20.11
CA LYS A 121 -7.59 -3.09 -20.50
C LYS A 121 -6.12 -3.48 -20.66
N ASN A 122 -5.59 -3.28 -21.86
CA ASN A 122 -4.17 -3.46 -22.09
C ASN A 122 -3.41 -2.46 -21.22
N PHE A 123 -2.59 -2.95 -20.30
CA PHE A 123 -1.76 -2.18 -19.38
C PHE A 123 -0.97 -1.09 -20.12
N LEU A 124 -0.40 -1.45 -21.27
CA LEU A 124 0.36 -0.55 -22.10
C LEU A 124 -0.48 0.52 -22.81
N ASP A 125 -1.71 0.21 -23.20
CA ASP A 125 -2.59 1.19 -23.87
C ASP A 125 -2.89 2.38 -22.95
N GLY A 126 -3.08 2.14 -21.65
CA GLY A 126 -3.25 3.18 -20.65
C GLY A 126 -2.02 4.08 -20.53
N LEU A 127 -0.84 3.47 -20.51
CA LEU A 127 0.45 4.15 -20.39
C LEU A 127 0.78 4.96 -21.66
N LEU A 128 0.63 4.33 -22.84
CA LEU A 128 0.98 4.95 -24.11
C LEU A 128 0.00 6.05 -24.55
N SER A 129 -1.24 6.07 -24.02
CA SER A 129 -2.20 7.12 -24.35
C SER A 129 -1.83 8.50 -23.80
N GLY A 130 -0.92 8.58 -22.82
CA GLY A 130 -0.51 9.82 -22.14
C GLY A 130 -1.61 10.56 -21.40
N GLN A 131 -2.83 10.02 -21.36
CA GLN A 131 -3.93 10.56 -20.57
C GLN A 131 -3.77 10.12 -19.13
N GLN A 132 -4.03 11.01 -18.20
CA GLN A 132 -4.07 10.66 -16.79
C GLN A 132 -5.19 9.63 -16.56
N ARG A 133 -4.80 8.46 -16.09
CA ARG A 133 -5.69 7.35 -15.74
C ARG A 133 -5.26 6.77 -14.41
N GLU A 134 -6.26 6.31 -13.67
CA GLU A 134 -6.09 5.70 -12.36
C GLU A 134 -7.02 4.50 -12.28
N TRP A 135 -6.51 3.34 -11.85
CA TRP A 135 -7.29 2.11 -11.71
C TRP A 135 -6.61 1.15 -10.74
N ASP A 136 -7.41 0.26 -10.18
CA ASP A 136 -6.94 -0.85 -9.35
C ASP A 136 -7.02 -2.15 -10.16
N ASP A 137 -5.99 -2.99 -10.06
CA ASP A 137 -5.97 -4.29 -10.71
C ASP A 137 -5.13 -5.31 -9.96
N GLU A 138 -5.33 -6.59 -10.27
CA GLU A 138 -4.64 -7.70 -9.65
C GLU A 138 -3.70 -8.37 -10.65
N TYR A 139 -2.43 -8.53 -10.26
CA TYR A 139 -1.42 -9.21 -11.06
C TYR A 139 -0.81 -10.38 -10.31
N ALA A 140 -0.51 -11.45 -11.04
CA ALA A 140 0.22 -12.59 -10.50
C ALA A 140 1.73 -12.37 -10.68
N HIS A 141 2.50 -12.59 -9.64
CA HIS A 141 3.95 -12.65 -9.74
C HIS A 141 4.37 -13.80 -10.64
N LEU A 142 5.16 -13.52 -11.69
CA LEU A 142 5.41 -14.48 -12.78
C LEU A 142 6.09 -15.78 -12.32
N GLU A 143 6.94 -15.73 -11.30
CA GLU A 143 7.67 -16.91 -10.83
C GLU A 143 6.92 -17.67 -9.73
N THR A 144 6.31 -16.94 -8.77
CA THR A 144 5.67 -17.56 -7.60
C THR A 144 4.17 -17.81 -7.77
N GLY A 145 3.54 -17.14 -8.74
CA GLY A 145 2.09 -17.16 -8.91
C GLY A 145 1.31 -16.40 -7.83
N GLU A 146 2.00 -15.74 -6.89
CA GLU A 146 1.38 -14.95 -5.83
C GLU A 146 0.62 -13.77 -6.44
N ARG A 147 -0.67 -13.62 -6.10
CA ARG A 147 -1.51 -12.53 -6.58
C ARG A 147 -1.37 -11.32 -5.69
N ARG A 148 -1.17 -10.14 -6.30
CA ARG A 148 -1.01 -8.85 -5.63
C ARG A 148 -1.90 -7.80 -6.24
N TRP A 149 -2.46 -6.97 -5.39
CA TRP A 149 -3.30 -5.84 -5.79
C TRP A 149 -2.49 -4.58 -5.94
N PHE A 150 -2.59 -3.96 -7.11
CA PHE A 150 -1.90 -2.71 -7.41
C PHE A 150 -2.90 -1.59 -7.66
N HIS A 151 -2.61 -0.45 -7.07
CA HIS A 151 -3.18 0.83 -7.46
C HIS A 151 -2.27 1.45 -8.51
N ILE A 152 -2.80 1.74 -9.70
CA ILE A 152 -2.01 2.10 -10.87
C ILE A 152 -2.41 3.49 -11.32
N VAL A 153 -1.43 4.37 -11.45
CA VAL A 153 -1.58 5.73 -11.95
C VAL A 153 -0.69 5.90 -13.17
N ALA A 154 -1.29 6.22 -14.32
CA ALA A 154 -0.60 6.59 -15.54
C ALA A 154 -0.85 8.06 -15.85
N MET A 155 0.22 8.80 -16.19
CA MET A 155 0.14 10.22 -16.50
C MET A 155 1.19 10.64 -17.54
N GLY A 156 0.85 11.65 -18.34
CA GLY A 156 1.82 12.39 -19.15
C GLY A 156 2.40 13.56 -18.35
N SER A 157 3.70 13.78 -18.47
CA SER A 157 4.40 14.90 -17.81
C SER A 157 5.39 15.52 -18.76
N ASP A 158 5.54 16.83 -18.71
CA ASP A 158 6.58 17.55 -19.45
C ASP A 158 7.81 17.72 -18.55
N VAL A 159 8.91 17.06 -18.94
CA VAL A 159 10.18 17.12 -18.22
C VAL A 159 11.24 17.70 -19.18
N GLU A 160 11.76 18.89 -18.86
CA GLU A 160 12.77 19.60 -19.65
C GLU A 160 12.41 19.75 -21.14
N GLY A 161 11.10 20.04 -21.44
CA GLY A 161 10.60 20.21 -22.81
C GLY A 161 10.43 18.90 -23.57
N ARG A 162 10.45 17.74 -22.89
CA ARG A 162 10.15 16.42 -23.44
C ARG A 162 8.94 15.85 -22.74
N THR A 163 7.96 15.42 -23.51
CA THR A 163 6.80 14.72 -22.94
C THR A 163 7.21 13.31 -22.54
N LYS A 164 6.99 12.97 -21.29
CA LYS A 164 7.23 11.65 -20.70
C LYS A 164 5.91 11.03 -20.26
N HIS A 165 5.78 9.72 -20.44
CA HIS A 165 4.72 8.94 -19.84
C HIS A 165 5.25 8.28 -18.56
N ILE A 166 4.58 8.52 -17.46
CA ILE A 166 4.95 8.01 -16.14
C ILE A 166 3.87 7.05 -15.68
N LEU A 167 4.29 5.89 -15.20
CA LEU A 167 3.44 4.91 -14.54
C LEU A 167 3.95 4.70 -13.13
N VAL A 168 3.02 4.70 -12.18
CA VAL A 168 3.25 4.33 -10.78
C VAL A 168 2.31 3.18 -10.45
N MET A 169 2.85 2.08 -9.95
CA MET A 169 2.07 0.94 -9.46
C MET A 169 2.38 0.75 -7.97
N SER A 170 1.41 1.03 -7.13
CA SER A 170 1.52 0.91 -5.67
C SER A 170 0.93 -0.41 -5.21
N ASP A 171 1.70 -1.27 -4.56
CA ASP A 171 1.20 -2.52 -3.98
C ASP A 171 0.27 -2.21 -2.81
N ARG A 172 -1.01 -2.59 -2.95
CA ARG A 172 -2.07 -2.42 -1.95
C ARG A 172 -2.56 -3.74 -1.37
N THR A 173 -1.80 -4.81 -1.57
CA THR A 173 -2.20 -6.17 -1.14
C THR A 173 -2.47 -6.22 0.36
N ALA A 174 -1.56 -5.68 1.17
CA ALA A 174 -1.73 -5.65 2.62
C ALA A 174 -2.96 -4.82 3.05
N ASP A 175 -3.16 -3.65 2.45
CA ASP A 175 -4.32 -2.78 2.72
C ASP A 175 -5.64 -3.50 2.38
N LYS A 176 -5.69 -4.19 1.24
CA LYS A 176 -6.86 -4.98 0.82
C LYS A 176 -7.14 -6.13 1.77
N GLN A 177 -6.12 -6.88 2.20
CA GLN A 177 -6.26 -7.98 3.14
C GLN A 177 -6.77 -7.50 4.50
N VAL A 178 -6.22 -6.41 5.03
CA VAL A 178 -6.68 -5.81 6.29
C VAL A 178 -8.12 -5.33 6.19
N ASN A 179 -8.48 -4.64 5.11
CA ASN A 179 -9.85 -4.16 4.91
C ASN A 179 -10.85 -5.32 4.74
N GLN A 180 -10.48 -6.40 4.06
CA GLN A 180 -11.31 -7.59 3.94
C GLN A 180 -11.50 -8.27 5.28
N ALA A 181 -10.42 -8.50 6.04
CA ALA A 181 -10.50 -9.09 7.37
C ALA A 181 -11.35 -8.25 8.34
N LEU A 182 -11.24 -6.92 8.26
CA LEU A 182 -12.08 -6.01 9.04
C LEU A 182 -13.56 -6.12 8.65
N SER A 183 -13.86 -6.16 7.35
CA SER A 183 -15.22 -6.32 6.83
C SER A 183 -15.84 -7.63 7.32
N ASP A 184 -15.08 -8.72 7.23
CA ASP A 184 -15.53 -10.06 7.68
C ASP A 184 -15.76 -10.09 9.20
N ALA A 185 -14.89 -9.46 9.98
CA ALA A 185 -15.05 -9.34 11.43
C ALA A 185 -16.29 -8.52 11.82
N VAL A 186 -16.56 -7.41 11.12
CA VAL A 186 -17.77 -6.60 11.33
C VAL A 186 -19.03 -7.40 11.00
N ALA A 187 -19.06 -8.10 9.85
CA ALA A 187 -20.19 -8.92 9.45
C ALA A 187 -20.48 -10.06 10.46
N ALA A 188 -19.42 -10.71 10.96
CA ALA A 188 -19.54 -11.72 11.99
C ALA A 188 -20.08 -11.16 13.30
N ALA A 189 -19.58 -9.99 13.75
CA ALA A 189 -20.04 -9.31 14.96
C ALA A 189 -21.52 -8.86 14.85
N GLU A 190 -21.93 -8.34 13.69
CA GLU A 190 -23.34 -7.98 13.44
C GLU A 190 -24.25 -9.21 13.49
N THR A 191 -23.83 -10.32 12.88
CA THR A 191 -24.59 -11.58 12.88
C THR A 191 -24.76 -12.09 14.30
N ALA A 192 -23.69 -12.13 15.11
CA ALA A 192 -23.74 -12.51 16.51
C ALA A 192 -24.65 -11.58 17.33
N ASN A 193 -24.59 -10.27 17.10
CA ASN A 193 -25.42 -9.30 17.81
C ASN A 193 -26.91 -9.44 17.46
N ARG A 194 -27.25 -9.70 16.19
CA ARG A 194 -28.63 -9.99 15.76
C ARG A 194 -29.14 -11.27 16.40
N ALA A 195 -28.36 -12.35 16.40
CA ALA A 195 -28.71 -13.60 17.05
C ALA A 195 -29.01 -13.39 18.55
N LYS A 196 -28.11 -12.64 19.24
CA LYS A 196 -28.29 -12.28 20.66
C LYS A 196 -29.58 -11.47 20.91
N SER A 197 -29.87 -10.49 20.06
CA SER A 197 -31.08 -9.68 20.18
C SER A 197 -32.36 -10.51 19.97
N THR A 198 -32.35 -11.39 18.98
CA THR A 198 -33.47 -12.31 18.73
C THR A 198 -33.67 -13.27 19.90
N PHE A 199 -32.57 -13.83 20.44
CA PHE A 199 -32.60 -14.70 21.60
C PHE A 199 -33.24 -13.99 22.80
N LEU A 200 -32.79 -12.78 23.15
CA LEU A 200 -33.34 -12.01 24.26
C LEU A 200 -34.81 -11.67 24.07
N SER A 201 -35.24 -11.36 22.84
CA SER A 201 -36.64 -11.09 22.52
C SER A 201 -37.53 -12.32 22.75
N ASN A 202 -37.07 -13.49 22.24
CA ASN A 202 -37.79 -14.77 22.41
C ASN A 202 -37.86 -15.16 23.89
N MET A 203 -36.75 -15.05 24.61
CA MET A 203 -36.71 -15.35 26.07
C MET A 203 -37.65 -14.45 26.87
N SER A 204 -37.74 -13.15 26.51
CA SER A 204 -38.69 -12.24 27.14
C SER A 204 -40.13 -12.67 26.92
N HIS A 205 -40.47 -13.16 25.72
CA HIS A 205 -41.83 -13.68 25.44
C HIS A 205 -42.09 -14.97 26.20
N ASP A 206 -41.14 -15.90 26.22
CA ASP A 206 -41.29 -17.22 26.83
C ASP A 206 -41.37 -17.14 28.36
N ILE A 207 -40.71 -16.18 28.99
CA ILE A 207 -40.85 -15.87 30.43
C ILE A 207 -42.20 -15.21 30.72
N ARG A 208 -42.67 -14.30 29.87
CA ARG A 208 -43.93 -13.55 30.10
C ARG A 208 -45.16 -14.47 30.10
N THR A 209 -45.19 -15.48 29.26
CA THR A 209 -46.30 -16.40 29.10
C THR A 209 -46.65 -17.14 30.42
N PRO A 210 -45.71 -17.91 31.04
CA PRO A 210 -45.97 -18.56 32.31
C PRO A 210 -46.18 -17.58 33.46
N MET A 211 -45.51 -16.41 33.47
CA MET A 211 -45.77 -15.38 34.46
C MET A 211 -47.22 -14.87 34.43
N ASN A 212 -47.74 -14.56 33.24
CA ASN A 212 -49.11 -14.10 33.07
C ASN A 212 -50.12 -15.20 33.47
N ALA A 213 -49.81 -16.48 33.21
CA ALA A 213 -50.61 -17.60 33.64
C ALA A 213 -50.65 -17.71 35.18
N ILE A 214 -49.50 -17.59 35.84
CA ILE A 214 -49.42 -17.57 37.33
C ILE A 214 -50.29 -16.44 37.90
N ILE A 215 -50.12 -15.21 37.39
CA ILE A 215 -50.87 -14.05 37.85
C ILE A 215 -52.38 -14.24 37.64
N GLY A 216 -52.77 -14.68 36.42
CA GLY A 216 -54.16 -14.89 36.03
C GLY A 216 -54.87 -15.96 36.89
N PHE A 217 -54.21 -17.13 37.04
CA PHE A 217 -54.79 -18.19 37.88
C PHE A 217 -54.76 -17.85 39.35
N THR A 218 -53.80 -17.09 39.84
CA THR A 218 -53.80 -16.58 41.23
C THR A 218 -54.98 -15.64 41.45
N THR A 219 -55.24 -14.73 40.50
CA THR A 219 -56.40 -13.81 40.59
C THR A 219 -57.71 -14.59 40.59
N LEU A 220 -57.86 -15.63 39.74
CA LEU A 220 -59.02 -16.50 39.70
C LEU A 220 -59.18 -17.31 40.99
N ALA A 221 -58.08 -17.83 41.54
CA ALA A 221 -58.06 -18.55 42.78
C ALA A 221 -58.61 -17.69 43.96
N VAL A 222 -58.12 -16.45 44.01
CA VAL A 222 -58.60 -15.47 45.08
C VAL A 222 -60.09 -15.15 44.94
N SER A 223 -60.63 -15.09 43.75
CA SER A 223 -62.04 -14.81 43.46
C SER A 223 -62.98 -15.99 43.69
N HIS A 224 -62.44 -17.21 43.85
CA HIS A 224 -63.25 -18.46 44.03
C HIS A 224 -62.84 -19.27 45.25
N LEU A 225 -62.56 -18.60 46.39
CA LEU A 225 -62.09 -19.24 47.62
C LEU A 225 -63.06 -20.29 48.19
N ASP A 226 -64.34 -20.15 47.92
CA ASP A 226 -65.39 -21.05 48.43
C ASP A 226 -65.59 -22.31 47.50
N ASP A 227 -65.01 -22.34 46.29
CA ASP A 227 -65.09 -23.47 45.36
C ASP A 227 -63.81 -24.29 45.42
N LYS A 228 -63.81 -25.37 46.18
CA LYS A 228 -62.61 -26.21 46.41
C LYS A 228 -62.09 -26.90 45.12
N ASP A 229 -62.99 -27.26 44.20
CA ASP A 229 -62.57 -27.98 43.00
C ASP A 229 -61.90 -27.02 42.02
N ARG A 230 -62.46 -25.83 41.78
CA ARG A 230 -61.80 -24.76 41.00
C ARG A 230 -60.52 -24.28 41.62
N MET A 231 -60.48 -24.12 42.91
CA MET A 231 -59.27 -23.73 43.64
C MET A 231 -58.15 -24.73 43.40
N LYS A 232 -58.43 -26.02 43.48
CA LYS A 232 -57.46 -27.08 43.22
C LYS A 232 -56.94 -27.03 41.78
N GLU A 233 -57.85 -26.81 40.81
CA GLU A 233 -57.48 -26.67 39.38
C GLU A 233 -56.54 -25.46 39.18
N TYR A 234 -56.90 -24.28 39.71
CA TYR A 234 -56.06 -23.08 39.56
C TYR A 234 -54.69 -23.24 40.22
N LEU A 235 -54.60 -23.80 41.42
CA LEU A 235 -53.33 -24.08 42.11
C LEU A 235 -52.45 -25.05 41.32
N THR A 236 -53.07 -26.07 40.69
CA THR A 236 -52.33 -27.04 39.81
C THR A 236 -51.73 -26.30 38.59
N LYS A 237 -52.51 -25.40 37.94
CA LYS A 237 -52.05 -24.61 36.80
C LYS A 237 -50.95 -23.61 37.20
N ILE A 238 -51.02 -23.01 38.38
CA ILE A 238 -49.98 -22.14 38.94
C ILE A 238 -48.69 -22.92 39.16
N LEU A 239 -48.77 -24.10 39.76
CA LEU A 239 -47.62 -24.95 40.00
C LEU A 239 -46.97 -25.40 38.69
N ALA A 240 -47.76 -25.84 37.70
CA ALA A 240 -47.26 -26.23 36.36
C ALA A 240 -46.54 -25.06 35.67
N SER A 241 -47.13 -23.85 35.68
CA SER A 241 -46.55 -22.65 35.10
C SER A 241 -45.26 -22.23 35.80
N GLY A 242 -45.22 -22.35 37.14
CA GLY A 242 -44.03 -22.09 37.96
C GLY A 242 -42.87 -23.03 37.65
N ASN A 243 -43.14 -24.33 37.54
CA ASN A 243 -42.13 -25.32 37.15
C ASN A 243 -41.59 -25.08 35.74
N HIS A 244 -42.47 -24.71 34.81
CA HIS A 244 -42.05 -24.37 33.44
C HIS A 244 -41.15 -23.12 33.41
N LEU A 245 -41.50 -22.08 34.19
CA LEU A 245 -40.67 -20.88 34.30
C LEU A 245 -39.30 -21.21 34.91
N LEU A 246 -39.25 -22.06 35.93
CA LEU A 246 -37.99 -22.49 36.56
C LEU A 246 -37.09 -23.22 35.56
N SER A 247 -37.67 -24.11 34.74
CA SER A 247 -36.92 -24.81 33.65
C SER A 247 -36.33 -23.79 32.69
N LEU A 248 -37.10 -22.82 32.18
CA LEU A 248 -36.61 -21.79 31.27
C LEU A 248 -35.46 -20.97 31.86
N ILE A 249 -35.54 -20.63 33.16
CA ILE A 249 -34.45 -19.90 33.84
C ILE A 249 -33.19 -20.74 33.89
N ASN A 250 -33.32 -22.05 34.22
CA ASN A 250 -32.15 -22.96 34.25
C ASN A 250 -31.53 -23.09 32.84
N ASP A 251 -32.33 -23.20 31.80
CA ASP A 251 -31.84 -23.27 30.40
C ASP A 251 -31.04 -22.01 30.02
N ILE A 252 -31.51 -20.82 30.44
CA ILE A 252 -30.80 -19.54 30.24
C ILE A 252 -29.47 -19.50 30.99
N LEU A 253 -29.47 -19.95 32.26
CA LEU A 253 -28.27 -19.99 33.09
C LEU A 253 -27.24 -20.97 32.53
N ASP A 254 -27.67 -22.12 32.04
CA ASP A 254 -26.79 -23.10 31.40
C ASP A 254 -26.21 -22.55 30.09
N MET A 255 -27.02 -21.89 29.26
CA MET A 255 -26.50 -21.19 28.07
C MET A 255 -25.47 -20.12 28.41
N SER A 256 -25.70 -19.34 29.46
CA SER A 256 -24.75 -18.33 29.94
C SER A 256 -23.43 -18.94 30.44
N ARG A 257 -23.50 -20.12 31.09
CA ARG A 257 -22.30 -20.88 31.51
C ARG A 257 -21.53 -21.41 30.29
N ILE A 258 -22.24 -21.89 29.24
CA ILE A 258 -21.65 -22.32 27.98
C ILE A 258 -20.90 -21.17 27.33
N GLU A 259 -21.55 -20.04 27.14
CA GLU A 259 -20.97 -18.85 26.51
C GLU A 259 -19.74 -18.30 27.26
N SER A 260 -19.77 -18.36 28.58
CA SER A 260 -18.66 -17.90 29.42
C SER A 260 -17.51 -18.91 29.55
N GLY A 261 -17.61 -20.09 28.94
CA GLY A 261 -16.61 -21.17 29.05
C GLY A 261 -16.51 -21.77 30.47
N LYS A 262 -17.50 -21.56 31.34
CA LYS A 262 -17.51 -22.00 32.72
C LYS A 262 -18.27 -23.32 32.93
N ILE A 263 -18.42 -24.11 31.86
CA ILE A 263 -18.99 -25.47 32.02
C ILE A 263 -18.01 -26.31 32.79
N GLN A 264 -18.49 -26.91 33.88
CA GLN A 264 -17.80 -27.99 34.57
C GLN A 264 -18.49 -29.30 34.15
N LEU A 265 -17.71 -30.18 33.52
CA LEU A 265 -18.16 -31.53 33.22
C LEU A 265 -18.02 -32.37 34.54
N ASP A 266 -19.12 -32.96 34.98
CA ASP A 266 -19.15 -33.88 36.09
C ASP A 266 -19.11 -35.31 35.49
N GLU A 267 -17.95 -35.93 35.51
CA GLU A 267 -17.74 -37.29 34.98
C GLU A 267 -18.11 -38.31 36.06
N THR A 268 -19.27 -38.95 35.88
CA THR A 268 -19.74 -40.01 36.78
C THR A 268 -19.93 -41.32 36.01
N GLU A 269 -19.73 -42.44 36.69
CA GLU A 269 -20.06 -43.74 36.10
C GLU A 269 -21.58 -43.86 36.02
N VAL A 270 -22.10 -44.07 34.80
CA VAL A 270 -23.54 -44.24 34.55
C VAL A 270 -23.80 -45.56 33.83
N ASN A 271 -24.91 -46.20 34.16
CA ASN A 271 -25.39 -47.34 33.41
C ASN A 271 -26.04 -46.89 32.09
N LEU A 272 -25.41 -47.21 30.97
CA LEU A 272 -25.91 -46.79 29.67
C LEU A 272 -27.36 -47.27 29.39
N SER A 273 -27.74 -48.42 29.91
CA SER A 273 -29.08 -48.97 29.79
C SER A 273 -30.13 -48.11 30.44
N ASP A 274 -29.83 -47.56 31.61
CA ASP A 274 -30.72 -46.68 32.36
C ASP A 274 -30.89 -45.33 31.65
N VAL A 275 -29.76 -44.75 31.17
CA VAL A 275 -29.80 -43.50 30.36
C VAL A 275 -30.65 -43.66 29.08
N LEU A 276 -30.48 -44.79 28.36
CA LEU A 276 -31.28 -45.08 27.17
C LEU A 276 -32.75 -45.31 27.47
N HIS A 277 -33.05 -45.90 28.64
CA HIS A 277 -34.44 -46.06 29.11
C HIS A 277 -35.08 -44.70 29.40
N ASP A 278 -34.40 -43.80 30.05
CA ASP A 278 -34.87 -42.46 30.42
C ASP A 278 -35.11 -41.64 29.16
N ILE A 279 -34.18 -41.66 28.19
CA ILE A 279 -34.37 -40.94 26.90
C ILE A 279 -35.58 -41.46 26.11
N LYS A 280 -35.91 -42.75 26.19
CA LYS A 280 -37.03 -43.36 25.54
C LYS A 280 -38.39 -43.02 26.18
N THR A 281 -38.35 -42.62 27.47
CA THR A 281 -39.54 -42.30 28.26
C THR A 281 -39.89 -40.80 28.22
N ILE A 282 -38.98 -39.97 27.72
CA ILE A 282 -39.18 -38.53 27.41
C ILE A 282 -39.80 -38.40 26.04
#